data_222ca4d1745383a1a9af0959ca94c4b5
#
_entry.id   222ca4d1745383a1a9af0959ca94c4b5
#
_cell.length_a   1.000
_cell.length_b   1.000
_cell.length_c   1.000
_cell.angle_alpha   90.00
_cell.angle_beta   90.00
_cell.angle_gamma   90.00
#
_symmetry.space_group_name_H-M   'P 1'
#
loop_
_entity.id
_entity.type
_entity.pdbx_description
1 polymer ?
#
loop_
_entity_poly.entity_id
_entity_poly.type
_entity_poly.pdbx_seq_one_letter_code
_entity_poly.pdbx_strand_id
1 'polypeptide(L)'
;MHHLSANFWGIDYVFFVCSSVFQEELCVRGVNNIDEALKKEFPSWFKKHVSQLNNASEDLKSLADGPDKRVIVHSACNVKGARFRTLSSEENLRTQNSGVMHIASAGDHEATEYYSVVKEIIELKFLSTEDRQRLVFLF
;
A
#
# COMPACT_ATOMS: atom_id res chain seq x y z
N MET A 1 8.89 -17.94 10.09
CA MET A 1 8.35 -16.71 10.73
C MET A 1 8.94 -15.54 9.96
N HIS A 2 8.19 -14.96 9.03
CA HIS A 2 8.70 -13.86 8.21
C HIS A 2 8.51 -12.54 8.95
N HIS A 3 9.61 -11.87 9.28
CA HIS A 3 9.61 -10.53 9.83
C HIS A 3 9.29 -9.58 8.67
N LEU A 4 8.12 -8.95 8.69
CA LEU A 4 7.79 -7.84 7.82
C LEU A 4 8.44 -6.58 8.41
N SER A 5 9.68 -6.31 7.99
CA SER A 5 10.34 -5.04 8.26
C SER A 5 9.91 -4.06 7.16
N ALA A 6 8.98 -3.20 7.47
CA ALA A 6 8.58 -2.14 6.56
C ALA A 6 9.54 -0.95 6.70
N ASN A 7 10.56 -0.89 5.86
CA ASN A 7 11.25 0.37 5.54
C ASN A 7 10.38 1.20 4.57
N PHE A 8 9.16 1.49 4.99
CA PHE A 8 8.10 2.08 4.17
C PHE A 8 8.27 3.59 3.93
N TRP A 9 8.94 4.31 4.83
CA TRP A 9 8.98 5.77 4.84
C TRP A 9 9.54 6.42 3.57
N GLY A 10 10.51 5.78 2.91
CA GLY A 10 11.09 6.32 1.67
C GLY A 10 10.19 6.11 0.45
N ILE A 11 9.54 4.95 0.34
CA ILE A 11 8.69 4.58 -0.80
C ILE A 11 7.38 5.36 -0.76
N ASP A 12 6.75 5.49 0.42
CA ASP A 12 5.53 6.27 0.61
C ASP A 12 5.73 7.74 0.24
N TYR A 13 6.87 8.32 0.64
CA TYR A 13 7.19 9.70 0.30
C TYR A 13 7.36 9.89 -1.22
N VAL A 14 8.12 9.00 -1.87
CA VAL A 14 8.32 9.08 -3.34
C VAL A 14 7.00 8.87 -4.08
N PHE A 15 6.18 7.91 -3.65
CA PHE A 15 4.86 7.68 -4.22
C PHE A 15 3.96 8.91 -4.07
N PHE A 16 3.95 9.52 -2.88
CA PHE A 16 3.20 10.74 -2.61
C PHE A 16 3.64 11.89 -3.52
N VAL A 17 4.95 12.13 -3.63
CA VAL A 17 5.51 13.20 -4.52
C VAL A 17 5.14 12.94 -5.97
N CYS A 18 5.32 11.72 -6.47
CA CYS A 18 4.96 11.38 -7.84
C CYS A 18 3.46 11.52 -8.10
N SER A 19 2.62 11.15 -7.14
CA SER A 19 1.17 11.34 -7.22
C SER A 19 0.79 12.82 -7.33
N SER A 20 1.43 13.69 -6.54
CA SER A 20 1.19 15.13 -6.57
C SER A 20 1.62 15.74 -7.92
N VAL A 21 2.78 15.35 -8.46
CA VAL A 21 3.26 15.81 -9.78
C VAL A 21 2.29 15.40 -10.87
N PHE A 22 1.79 14.16 -10.84
CA PHE A 22 0.83 13.70 -11.83
C PHE A 22 -0.53 14.40 -11.72
N GLN A 23 -0.98 14.71 -10.50
CA GLN A 23 -2.20 15.51 -10.29
C GLN A 23 -2.08 16.90 -10.91
N GLU A 24 -0.95 17.58 -10.72
CA GLU A 24 -0.68 18.88 -11.36
C GLU A 24 -0.74 18.77 -12.88
N GLU A 25 -0.13 17.72 -13.46
CA GLU A 25 -0.18 17.46 -14.91
C GLU A 25 -1.62 17.25 -15.39
N LEU A 26 -2.45 16.50 -14.66
CA LEU A 26 -3.87 16.31 -14.97
C LEU A 26 -4.67 17.62 -14.89
N CYS A 27 -4.37 18.46 -13.90
CA CYS A 27 -4.98 19.80 -13.79
C CYS A 27 -4.64 20.68 -15.00
N VAL A 28 -3.38 20.70 -15.42
CA VAL A 28 -2.94 21.45 -16.63
C VAL A 28 -3.61 20.92 -17.89
N ARG A 29 -3.85 19.60 -17.98
CA ARG A 29 -4.58 18.97 -19.08
C ARG A 29 -6.09 19.26 -19.06
N GLY A 30 -6.61 19.89 -18.01
CA GLY A 30 -8.03 20.23 -17.87
C GLY A 30 -8.93 19.03 -17.64
N VAL A 31 -8.45 17.97 -16.96
CA VAL A 31 -9.21 16.77 -16.68
C VAL A 31 -10.25 17.05 -15.59
N ASN A 32 -11.52 16.79 -15.88
CA ASN A 32 -12.62 17.09 -14.96
C ASN A 32 -12.73 16.13 -13.77
N ASN A 33 -12.37 14.86 -13.94
CA ASN A 33 -12.41 13.85 -12.87
C ASN A 33 -11.00 13.34 -12.59
N ILE A 34 -10.29 14.06 -11.72
CA ILE A 34 -8.90 13.78 -11.37
C ILE A 34 -8.77 12.41 -10.68
N ASP A 35 -9.69 12.05 -9.78
CA ASP A 35 -9.62 10.78 -9.03
C ASP A 35 -9.73 9.56 -9.93
N GLU A 36 -10.61 9.61 -10.92
CA GLU A 36 -10.76 8.54 -11.90
C GLU A 36 -9.54 8.44 -12.83
N ALA A 37 -9.05 9.59 -13.28
CA ALA A 37 -7.85 9.67 -14.12
C ALA A 37 -6.61 9.16 -13.36
N LEU A 38 -6.45 9.51 -12.08
CA LEU A 38 -5.41 8.99 -11.22
C LEU A 38 -5.46 7.46 -11.16
N LYS A 39 -6.59 6.88 -10.83
CA LYS A 39 -6.73 5.41 -10.72
C LYS A 39 -6.40 4.70 -12.02
N LYS A 40 -6.77 5.28 -13.16
CA LYS A 40 -6.63 4.68 -14.48
C LYS A 40 -5.27 4.89 -15.11
N GLU A 41 -4.74 6.10 -15.05
CA GLU A 41 -3.57 6.53 -15.82
C GLU A 41 -2.28 6.53 -14.99
N PHE A 42 -2.34 6.76 -13.67
CA PHE A 42 -1.17 6.86 -12.81
C PHE A 42 -0.22 5.66 -12.89
N PRO A 43 -0.66 4.41 -12.89
CA PRO A 43 0.27 3.27 -12.95
C PRO A 43 1.17 3.30 -14.20
N SER A 44 0.60 3.60 -15.35
CA SER A 44 1.33 3.67 -16.62
C SER A 44 2.25 4.90 -16.68
N TRP A 45 1.77 6.04 -16.19
CA TRP A 45 2.56 7.26 -16.08
C TRP A 45 3.73 7.08 -15.12
N PHE A 46 3.48 6.50 -13.93
CA PHE A 46 4.50 6.26 -12.91
C PHE A 46 5.62 5.35 -13.43
N LYS A 47 5.27 4.26 -14.11
CA LYS A 47 6.24 3.37 -14.75
C LYS A 47 7.12 4.12 -15.76
N LYS A 48 6.52 4.93 -16.62
CA LYS A 48 7.24 5.76 -17.60
C LYS A 48 8.11 6.80 -16.91
N HIS A 49 7.58 7.49 -15.89
CA HIS A 49 8.29 8.50 -15.13
C HIS A 49 9.54 7.93 -14.45
N VAL A 50 9.40 6.81 -13.74
CA VAL A 50 10.52 6.13 -13.06
C VAL A 50 11.57 5.64 -14.07
N SER A 51 11.18 5.17 -15.26
CA SER A 51 12.13 4.74 -16.29
C SER A 51 12.98 5.88 -16.85
N GLN A 52 12.55 7.11 -16.70
CA GLN A 52 13.29 8.32 -17.14
C GLN A 52 14.23 8.88 -16.06
N LEU A 53 14.12 8.40 -14.82
CA LEU A 53 14.99 8.81 -13.71
C LEU A 53 16.35 8.10 -13.82
N ASN A 54 17.43 8.88 -13.98
CA ASN A 54 18.78 8.33 -14.14
C ASN A 54 19.28 7.57 -12.88
N ASN A 55 18.76 7.91 -11.70
CA ASN A 55 19.20 7.37 -10.41
C ASN A 55 18.05 6.69 -9.65
N ALA A 56 17.06 6.09 -10.33
CA ALA A 56 16.00 5.35 -9.67
C ALA A 56 16.58 4.11 -8.97
N SER A 57 16.26 3.94 -7.68
CA SER A 57 16.62 2.72 -6.95
C SER A 57 15.93 1.49 -7.53
N GLU A 58 16.51 0.30 -7.33
CA GLU A 58 15.91 -0.95 -7.79
C GLU A 58 14.53 -1.18 -7.16
N ASP A 59 14.35 -0.78 -5.91
CA ASP A 59 13.06 -0.84 -5.22
C ASP A 59 12.00 0.04 -5.90
N LEU A 60 12.39 1.26 -6.31
CA LEU A 60 11.49 2.17 -7.02
C LEU A 60 11.11 1.63 -8.41
N LYS A 61 12.07 1.05 -9.12
CA LYS A 61 11.82 0.38 -10.41
C LYS A 61 10.89 -0.82 -10.23
N SER A 62 11.15 -1.65 -9.21
CA SER A 62 10.30 -2.80 -8.88
C SER A 62 8.86 -2.38 -8.54
N LEU A 63 8.70 -1.29 -7.78
CA LEU A 63 7.39 -0.71 -7.48
C LEU A 63 6.69 -0.21 -8.76
N ALA A 64 7.43 0.45 -9.65
CA ALA A 64 6.90 0.96 -10.92
C ALA A 64 6.50 -0.15 -11.89
N ASP A 65 7.20 -1.29 -11.86
CA ASP A 65 6.82 -2.48 -12.64
C ASP A 65 5.56 -3.17 -12.11
N GLY A 66 5.25 -2.93 -10.84
CA GLY A 66 4.11 -3.50 -10.16
C GLY A 66 4.37 -4.89 -9.57
N PRO A 67 3.40 -5.41 -8.80
CA PRO A 67 3.51 -6.73 -8.18
C PRO A 67 3.32 -7.87 -9.18
N ASP A 68 3.77 -9.07 -8.79
CA ASP A 68 3.38 -10.31 -9.47
C ASP A 68 1.84 -10.39 -9.50
N LYS A 69 1.31 -10.92 -10.58
CA LYS A 69 -0.15 -11.11 -10.74
C LYS A 69 -0.74 -12.12 -9.75
N ARG A 70 0.11 -12.92 -9.13
CA ARG A 70 -0.28 -13.90 -8.12
C ARG A 70 -0.19 -13.27 -6.73
N VAL A 71 -1.27 -13.37 -5.98
CA VAL A 71 -1.34 -12.93 -4.59
C VAL A 71 -1.31 -14.14 -3.65
N ILE A 72 -0.81 -13.95 -2.43
CA ILE A 72 -0.91 -14.93 -1.37
C ILE A 72 -1.90 -14.41 -0.34
N VAL A 73 -2.89 -15.23 0.00
CA VAL A 73 -3.88 -14.91 1.02
C VAL A 73 -3.48 -15.60 2.32
N HIS A 74 -3.47 -14.88 3.40
CA HIS A 74 -3.12 -15.36 4.73
C HIS A 74 -4.31 -15.28 5.69
N SER A 75 -4.40 -16.24 6.61
CA SER A 75 -5.38 -16.19 7.72
C SER A 75 -4.88 -15.37 8.91
N ALA A 76 -3.57 -15.14 9.00
CA ALA A 76 -2.95 -14.35 10.06
C ALA A 76 -1.62 -13.72 9.58
N CYS A 77 -1.26 -12.59 10.17
CA CYS A 77 0.06 -11.96 9.99
C CYS A 77 0.54 -11.29 11.27
N ASN A 78 1.84 -11.04 11.36
CA ASN A 78 2.43 -10.25 12.44
C ASN A 78 2.96 -8.94 11.85
N VAL A 79 2.51 -7.83 12.39
CA VAL A 79 2.95 -6.47 12.00
C VAL A 79 3.44 -5.75 13.25
N LYS A 80 4.69 -5.34 13.25
CA LYS A 80 5.33 -4.60 14.36
C LYS A 80 5.10 -5.24 15.74
N GLY A 81 5.15 -6.59 15.80
CA GLY A 81 4.96 -7.34 17.03
C GLY A 81 3.49 -7.62 17.42
N ALA A 82 2.52 -7.01 16.77
CA ALA A 82 1.11 -7.33 16.92
C ALA A 82 0.68 -8.41 15.94
N ARG A 83 -0.12 -9.37 16.42
CA ARG A 83 -0.66 -10.45 15.59
C ARG A 83 -2.08 -10.09 15.16
N PHE A 84 -2.30 -10.01 13.87
CA PHE A 84 -3.60 -9.83 13.25
C PHE A 84 -4.10 -11.15 12.67
N ARG A 85 -5.41 -11.37 12.73
CA ARG A 85 -6.08 -12.52 12.13
C ARG A 85 -7.27 -12.04 11.31
N THR A 86 -7.67 -12.84 10.33
CA THR A 86 -8.95 -12.59 9.64
C THR A 86 -10.12 -12.98 10.56
N LEU A 87 -11.23 -12.26 10.46
CA LEU A 87 -12.44 -12.53 11.22
C LEU A 87 -12.88 -14.00 11.09
N SER A 88 -12.86 -14.54 9.87
CA SER A 88 -13.22 -15.93 9.60
C SER A 88 -12.30 -16.96 10.28
N SER A 89 -11.02 -16.63 10.49
CA SER A 89 -10.08 -17.53 11.17
C SER A 89 -10.24 -17.55 12.69
N GLU A 90 -11.03 -16.65 13.24
CA GLU A 90 -11.22 -16.47 14.69
C GLU A 90 -12.57 -16.98 15.23
N GLU A 91 -13.48 -17.40 14.36
CA GLU A 91 -14.85 -17.81 14.75
C GLU A 91 -14.90 -18.80 15.92
N ASN A 92 -13.88 -19.66 16.05
CA ASN A 92 -13.82 -20.68 17.09
C ASN A 92 -12.72 -20.41 18.14
N LEU A 93 -12.13 -19.21 18.16
CA LEU A 93 -11.06 -18.88 19.10
C LEU A 93 -11.60 -18.07 20.28
N ARG A 94 -11.01 -18.32 21.47
CA ARG A 94 -11.34 -17.55 22.68
C ARG A 94 -10.82 -16.12 22.66
N THR A 95 -9.72 -15.88 21.92
CA THR A 95 -9.10 -14.57 21.77
C THR A 95 -9.28 -14.09 20.33
N GLN A 96 -9.76 -12.87 20.19
CA GLN A 96 -9.99 -12.26 18.88
C GLN A 96 -8.94 -11.17 18.64
N ASN A 97 -8.28 -11.22 17.49
CA ASN A 97 -7.24 -10.27 17.05
C ASN A 97 -7.53 -9.73 15.63
N SER A 98 -8.80 -9.78 15.21
CA SER A 98 -9.26 -9.24 13.93
C SER A 98 -9.66 -7.78 14.03
N GLY A 99 -9.87 -7.25 15.25
CA GLY A 99 -10.20 -5.85 15.45
C GLY A 99 -9.03 -4.93 15.11
N VAL A 100 -9.29 -3.86 14.38
CA VAL A 100 -8.35 -2.79 14.08
C VAL A 100 -8.97 -1.43 14.38
N MET A 101 -8.16 -0.51 14.87
CA MET A 101 -8.53 0.87 15.12
C MET A 101 -7.63 1.77 14.26
N HIS A 102 -8.23 2.70 13.57
CA HIS A 102 -7.56 3.72 12.78
C HIS A 102 -7.98 5.11 13.25
N ILE A 103 -7.00 5.98 13.43
CA ILE A 103 -7.24 7.38 13.78
C ILE A 103 -7.03 8.20 12.51
N ALA A 104 -8.07 8.88 12.06
CA ALA A 104 -7.97 9.84 10.97
C ALA A 104 -8.18 11.26 11.54
N SER A 105 -7.25 12.15 11.21
CA SER A 105 -7.40 13.59 11.44
C SER A 105 -7.47 14.30 10.09
N ALA A 106 -8.54 15.03 9.85
CA ALA A 106 -8.73 15.83 8.65
C ALA A 106 -8.47 17.32 9.02
N GLY A 107 -7.23 17.78 8.86
CA GLY A 107 -6.84 19.16 9.10
C GLY A 107 -6.99 19.58 10.58
N ASP A 108 -7.59 20.75 10.83
CA ASP A 108 -7.80 21.31 12.18
C ASP A 108 -8.96 20.65 12.96
N HIS A 109 -9.51 19.54 12.48
CA HIS A 109 -10.60 18.85 13.15
C HIS A 109 -10.07 17.80 14.13
N GLU A 110 -10.86 17.58 15.18
CA GLU A 110 -10.62 16.58 16.22
C GLU A 110 -10.38 15.20 15.60
N ALA A 111 -9.36 14.49 16.07
CA ALA A 111 -9.02 13.15 15.57
C ALA A 111 -10.19 12.18 15.82
N THR A 112 -10.67 11.56 14.77
CA THR A 112 -11.79 10.60 14.84
C THR A 112 -11.26 9.17 14.80
N GLU A 113 -11.71 8.35 15.73
CA GLU A 113 -11.39 6.93 15.80
C GLU A 113 -12.37 6.11 14.97
N TYR A 114 -11.83 5.26 14.10
CA TYR A 114 -12.60 4.31 13.29
C TYR A 114 -12.26 2.89 13.71
N TYR A 115 -13.27 2.11 13.99
CA TYR A 115 -13.13 0.70 14.38
C TYR A 115 -13.62 -0.19 13.24
N SER A 116 -12.83 -1.19 12.89
CA SER A 116 -13.16 -2.16 11.84
C SER A 116 -12.58 -3.53 12.16
N VAL A 117 -12.83 -4.51 11.30
CA VAL A 117 -12.31 -5.86 11.43
C VAL A 117 -11.57 -6.27 10.17
N VAL A 118 -10.50 -7.04 10.34
CA VAL A 118 -9.73 -7.58 9.22
C VAL A 118 -10.52 -8.75 8.60
N LYS A 119 -10.92 -8.60 7.35
CA LYS A 119 -11.61 -9.65 6.59
C LYS A 119 -10.64 -10.48 5.75
N GLU A 120 -9.65 -9.82 5.14
CA GLU A 120 -8.65 -10.45 4.28
C GLU A 120 -7.25 -9.92 4.59
N ILE A 121 -6.26 -10.78 4.44
CA ILE A 121 -4.84 -10.45 4.53
C ILE A 121 -4.19 -10.90 3.22
N ILE A 122 -3.78 -9.94 2.41
CA ILE A 122 -3.23 -10.20 1.07
C ILE A 122 -1.76 -9.79 1.05
N GLU A 123 -0.89 -10.70 0.61
CA GLU A 123 0.53 -10.44 0.36
C GLU A 123 0.76 -10.27 -1.14
N LEU A 124 1.31 -9.11 -1.52
CA LEU A 124 1.81 -8.83 -2.86
C LEU A 124 3.33 -9.01 -2.90
N LYS A 125 3.83 -9.60 -3.96
CA LYS A 125 5.27 -9.77 -4.20
C LYS A 125 5.72 -8.85 -5.32
N PHE A 126 6.74 -8.05 -5.01
CA PHE A 126 7.43 -7.22 -6.00
C PHE A 126 8.76 -7.88 -6.35
N LEU A 127 9.12 -7.86 -7.64
CA LEU A 127 10.38 -8.42 -8.13
C LEU A 127 11.46 -7.35 -8.00
N SER A 128 12.25 -7.42 -6.94
CA SER A 128 13.50 -6.68 -6.81
C SER A 128 14.68 -7.61 -7.07
N THR A 129 15.78 -7.07 -7.59
CA THR A 129 17.01 -7.84 -7.89
C THR A 129 17.75 -8.28 -6.64
N GLU A 130 17.62 -7.57 -5.53
CA GLU A 130 18.39 -7.83 -4.29
C GLU A 130 17.58 -8.53 -3.21
N ASP A 131 16.29 -8.20 -3.08
CA ASP A 131 15.37 -8.89 -2.15
C ASP A 131 13.93 -8.79 -2.67
N ARG A 132 13.19 -9.89 -2.55
CA ARG A 132 11.77 -9.90 -2.93
C ARG A 132 10.99 -9.09 -1.91
N GLN A 133 10.66 -7.85 -2.24
CA GLN A 133 9.80 -7.04 -1.40
C GLN A 133 8.39 -7.64 -1.34
N ARG A 134 7.88 -7.75 -0.14
CA ARG A 134 6.53 -8.26 0.14
C ARG A 134 5.75 -7.20 0.86
N LEU A 135 4.63 -6.80 0.27
CA LEU A 135 3.68 -5.91 0.90
C LEU A 135 2.46 -6.70 1.35
N VAL A 136 2.05 -6.47 2.58
CA VAL A 136 0.85 -7.10 3.15
C VAL A 136 -0.19 -6.03 3.37
N PHE A 137 -1.38 -6.27 2.84
CA PHE A 137 -2.54 -5.41 3.00
C PHE A 137 -3.58 -6.11 3.88
N LEU A 138 -4.18 -5.35 4.77
CA LEU A 138 -5.29 -5.75 5.62
C LEU A 138 -6.57 -5.08 5.11
N PHE A 139 -7.59 -5.89 4.87
CA PHE A 139 -8.91 -5.43 4.38
C PHE A 139 -10.03 -5.84 5.31
#